data_102dea24ae3c1d4974645d3671887a4d
#
_entry.id   102dea24ae3c1d4974645d3671887a4d
#
_cell.length_a   1.000
_cell.length_b   1.000
_cell.length_c   1.000
_cell.angle_alpha   90.00
_cell.angle_beta   90.00
_cell.angle_gamma   90.00
#
_symmetry.space_group_name_H-M   'P 1'
#
loop_
_entity.id
_entity.type
_entity.pdbx_description
1 polymer ?
#
loop_
_entity_poly.entity_id
_entity_poly.type
_entity_poly.pdbx_seq_one_letter_code
_entity_poly.pdbx_strand_id
1 'polypeptide(L)'
;MTEESSSRAEARPQRHRISVVDYHRMAELGLLDADAPLELIEGAIFDLAPASHAHRTTVRRLEERLRAAVLGRASILRHAPIRLGEDSEAAPDLAVLRAGRDSAHPRQPSAEDALLVIEVSDTTWHYDRDTKVPLYGRHGIPEVWLVDLTSATIHFFRGLAGAHYAEESVTEHPGVTFLPGLTDAAVDLAGLFPGA
;
A
#
# COMPACT_ATOMS: atom_id res chain seq x y z
N MET A 1 32.04 52.53 -3.50
CA MET A 1 31.18 51.98 -4.56
C MET A 1 31.26 50.45 -4.41
N THR A 2 30.34 49.90 -3.69
CA THR A 2 30.21 48.44 -3.47
C THR A 2 29.09 47.96 -4.38
N GLU A 3 29.44 47.17 -5.41
CA GLU A 3 28.50 46.51 -6.29
C GLU A 3 27.84 45.37 -5.51
N GLU A 4 26.56 45.53 -5.18
CA GLU A 4 25.69 44.43 -4.77
C GLU A 4 25.37 43.53 -5.98
N SER A 5 26.12 42.44 -6.10
CA SER A 5 25.77 41.36 -7.04
C SER A 5 24.51 40.63 -6.53
N SER A 6 23.36 41.11 -6.97
CA SER A 6 22.08 40.42 -6.74
C SER A 6 22.07 39.11 -7.55
N SER A 7 22.41 38.03 -6.90
CA SER A 7 22.22 36.65 -7.45
C SER A 7 20.74 36.39 -7.67
N ARG A 8 20.27 36.59 -8.88
CA ARG A 8 18.92 36.22 -9.31
C ARG A 8 18.84 34.69 -9.34
N ALA A 9 18.27 34.11 -8.29
CA ALA A 9 18.02 32.66 -8.24
C ALA A 9 17.15 32.28 -9.44
N GLU A 10 17.67 31.44 -10.33
CA GLU A 10 16.90 30.90 -11.46
C GLU A 10 15.73 30.08 -10.91
N ALA A 11 14.50 30.49 -11.23
CA ALA A 11 13.29 29.74 -10.93
C ALA A 11 13.26 28.48 -11.80
N ARG A 12 13.41 27.31 -11.18
CA ARG A 12 13.27 26.02 -11.90
C ARG A 12 11.80 25.67 -12.03
N PRO A 13 11.35 25.21 -13.22
CA PRO A 13 10.01 24.65 -13.39
C PRO A 13 9.79 23.51 -12.38
N GLN A 14 8.63 23.49 -11.73
CA GLN A 14 8.21 22.40 -10.85
C GLN A 14 7.12 21.60 -11.51
N ARG A 15 7.13 20.27 -11.27
CA ARG A 15 6.06 19.40 -11.71
C ARG A 15 4.78 19.78 -10.96
N HIS A 16 3.68 19.95 -11.71
CA HIS A 16 2.36 20.10 -11.10
C HIS A 16 1.94 18.75 -10.48
N ARG A 17 1.50 18.76 -9.22
CA ARG A 17 1.01 17.58 -8.52
C ARG A 17 -0.51 17.59 -8.54
N ILE A 18 -1.10 16.47 -8.89
CA ILE A 18 -2.56 16.28 -8.89
C ILE A 18 -2.98 15.95 -7.46
N SER A 19 -4.02 16.63 -6.97
CA SER A 19 -4.62 16.27 -5.67
C SER A 19 -5.55 15.05 -5.81
N VAL A 20 -5.83 14.34 -4.70
CA VAL A 20 -6.85 13.28 -4.66
C VAL A 20 -8.22 13.80 -5.10
N VAL A 21 -8.55 15.05 -4.75
CA VAL A 21 -9.82 15.69 -5.16
C VAL A 21 -9.87 15.86 -6.67
N ASP A 22 -8.79 16.37 -7.28
CA ASP A 22 -8.72 16.53 -8.74
C ASP A 22 -8.71 15.18 -9.45
N TYR A 23 -8.00 14.18 -8.92
CA TYR A 23 -7.98 12.82 -9.45
C TYR A 23 -9.39 12.22 -9.50
N HIS A 24 -10.17 12.30 -8.41
CA HIS A 24 -11.56 11.84 -8.41
C HIS A 24 -12.42 12.66 -9.37
N ARG A 25 -12.19 13.98 -9.43
CA ARG A 25 -12.91 14.85 -10.38
C ARG A 25 -12.63 14.49 -11.84
N MET A 26 -11.39 14.12 -12.16
CA MET A 26 -11.01 13.64 -13.50
C MET A 26 -11.75 12.34 -13.84
N ALA A 27 -11.85 11.40 -12.88
CA ALA A 27 -12.62 10.17 -13.06
C ALA A 27 -14.11 10.44 -13.27
N GLU A 28 -14.74 11.31 -12.47
CA GLU A 28 -16.15 11.71 -12.61
C GLU A 28 -16.45 12.35 -13.97
N LEU A 29 -15.49 13.08 -14.53
CA LEU A 29 -15.62 13.73 -15.85
C LEU A 29 -15.29 12.78 -17.02
N GLY A 30 -14.94 11.52 -16.74
CA GLY A 30 -14.57 10.54 -17.76
C GLY A 30 -13.22 10.83 -18.45
N LEU A 31 -12.35 11.62 -17.81
CA LEU A 31 -10.98 11.87 -18.28
C LEU A 31 -10.05 10.71 -17.95
N LEU A 32 -10.41 9.90 -16.95
CA LEU A 32 -9.75 8.64 -16.61
C LEU A 32 -10.74 7.51 -16.89
N ASP A 33 -10.23 6.39 -17.38
CA ASP A 33 -11.05 5.20 -17.57
C ASP A 33 -11.40 4.63 -16.19
N ALA A 34 -12.72 4.49 -15.89
CA ALA A 34 -13.21 4.02 -14.61
C ALA A 34 -12.83 2.55 -14.34
N ASP A 35 -12.57 1.77 -15.39
CA ASP A 35 -12.20 0.36 -15.31
C ASP A 35 -10.66 0.16 -15.34
N ALA A 36 -9.91 1.23 -15.60
CA ALA A 36 -8.45 1.15 -15.58
C ALA A 36 -7.93 1.01 -14.14
N PRO A 37 -6.98 0.09 -13.89
CA PRO A 37 -6.35 -0.03 -12.59
C PRO A 37 -5.33 1.10 -12.41
N LEU A 38 -5.79 2.21 -11.84
CA LEU A 38 -4.99 3.42 -11.65
C LEU A 38 -4.69 3.66 -10.16
N GLU A 39 -3.53 4.24 -9.89
CA GLU A 39 -3.15 4.78 -8.58
C GLU A 39 -2.68 6.22 -8.71
N LEU A 40 -2.96 7.05 -7.71
CA LEU A 40 -2.38 8.37 -7.56
C LEU A 40 -1.27 8.31 -6.51
N ILE A 41 -0.02 8.50 -6.90
CA ILE A 41 1.14 8.47 -6.02
C ILE A 41 1.91 9.78 -6.12
N GLU A 42 1.97 10.53 -5.02
CA GLU A 42 2.67 11.81 -4.93
C GLU A 42 2.30 12.78 -6.07
N GLY A 43 1.00 12.84 -6.39
CA GLY A 43 0.44 13.72 -7.43
C GLY A 43 0.72 13.26 -8.86
N ALA A 44 1.13 12.01 -9.06
CA ALA A 44 1.27 11.38 -10.37
C ALA A 44 0.32 10.18 -10.49
N ILE A 45 -0.33 10.05 -11.65
CA ILE A 45 -1.19 8.91 -11.96
C ILE A 45 -0.32 7.81 -12.59
N PHE A 46 -0.47 6.59 -12.09
CA PHE A 46 0.19 5.39 -12.59
C PHE A 46 -0.83 4.39 -13.08
N ASP A 47 -0.57 3.83 -14.27
CA ASP A 47 -1.30 2.67 -14.77
C ASP A 47 -0.66 1.41 -14.18
N LEU A 48 -1.48 0.55 -13.58
CA LEU A 48 -1.01 -0.72 -13.02
C LEU A 48 -1.07 -1.82 -14.06
N ALA A 49 -0.06 -2.69 -14.04
CA ALA A 49 -0.04 -3.86 -14.91
C ALA A 49 -1.15 -4.86 -14.53
N PRO A 50 -1.73 -5.58 -15.51
CA PRO A 50 -2.69 -6.65 -15.21
C PRO A 50 -2.08 -7.74 -14.33
N ALA A 51 -2.83 -8.14 -13.30
CA ALA A 51 -2.41 -9.18 -12.37
C ALA A 51 -2.27 -10.54 -13.06
N SER A 52 -1.18 -11.28 -12.79
CA SER A 52 -0.98 -12.65 -13.26
C SER A 52 -1.93 -13.64 -12.55
N HIS A 53 -1.98 -14.88 -13.03
CA HIS A 53 -2.73 -15.95 -12.34
C HIS A 53 -2.12 -16.27 -10.96
N ALA A 54 -0.80 -16.31 -10.87
CA ALA A 54 -0.07 -16.54 -9.62
C ALA A 54 -0.37 -15.44 -8.60
N HIS A 55 -0.30 -14.18 -9.01
CA HIS A 55 -0.66 -13.03 -8.20
C HIS A 55 -2.08 -13.16 -7.63
N ARG A 56 -3.10 -13.30 -8.48
CA ARG A 56 -4.51 -13.44 -8.03
C ARG A 56 -4.72 -14.62 -7.08
N THR A 57 -4.03 -15.74 -7.33
CA THR A 57 -4.14 -16.92 -6.47
C THR A 57 -3.53 -16.68 -5.10
N THR A 58 -2.37 -16.02 -5.04
CA THR A 58 -1.69 -15.69 -3.78
C THR A 58 -2.48 -14.67 -2.97
N VAL A 59 -2.98 -13.60 -3.61
CA VAL A 59 -3.86 -12.61 -2.95
C VAL A 59 -5.09 -13.29 -2.34
N ARG A 60 -5.77 -14.18 -3.07
CA ARG A 60 -6.93 -14.91 -2.56
C ARG A 60 -6.58 -15.79 -1.35
N ARG A 61 -5.46 -16.54 -1.41
CA ARG A 61 -4.99 -17.39 -0.28
C ARG A 61 -4.69 -16.55 0.96
N LEU A 62 -4.02 -15.40 0.79
CA LEU A 62 -3.74 -14.48 1.88
C LEU A 62 -5.03 -13.91 2.46
N GLU A 63 -5.98 -13.49 1.63
CA GLU A 63 -7.28 -12.99 2.08
C GLU A 63 -8.03 -14.01 2.93
N GLU A 64 -8.11 -15.28 2.50
CA GLU A 64 -8.75 -16.37 3.23
C GLU A 64 -8.13 -16.57 4.62
N ARG A 65 -6.78 -16.57 4.70
CA ARG A 65 -6.03 -16.73 5.95
C ARG A 65 -6.23 -15.54 6.90
N LEU A 66 -6.16 -14.31 6.36
CA LEU A 66 -6.40 -13.11 7.13
C LEU A 66 -7.82 -13.07 7.70
N ARG A 67 -8.83 -13.39 6.88
CA ARG A 67 -10.22 -13.45 7.35
C ARG A 67 -10.42 -14.47 8.48
N ALA A 68 -9.78 -15.63 8.37
CA ALA A 68 -9.81 -16.64 9.43
C ALA A 68 -9.11 -16.15 10.73
N ALA A 69 -8.01 -15.39 10.61
CA ALA A 69 -7.27 -14.89 11.76
C ALA A 69 -7.99 -13.74 12.49
N VAL A 70 -8.60 -12.81 11.75
CA VAL A 70 -9.22 -11.63 12.38
C VAL A 70 -10.57 -11.93 13.04
N LEU A 71 -11.30 -12.98 12.63
CA LEU A 71 -12.59 -13.40 13.21
C LEU A 71 -13.57 -12.23 13.40
N GLY A 72 -13.66 -11.32 12.43
CA GLY A 72 -14.52 -10.13 12.48
C GLY A 72 -14.01 -8.97 13.34
N ARG A 73 -12.84 -9.08 13.97
CA ARG A 73 -12.22 -8.00 14.79
C ARG A 73 -11.52 -6.92 13.95
N ALA A 74 -11.38 -7.16 12.67
CA ALA A 74 -10.85 -6.23 11.68
C ALA A 74 -11.56 -6.44 10.35
N SER A 75 -11.48 -5.45 9.46
CA SER A 75 -11.98 -5.56 8.08
C SER A 75 -10.83 -5.89 7.15
N ILE A 76 -11.05 -6.79 6.20
CA ILE A 76 -10.09 -7.09 5.13
C ILE A 76 -10.62 -6.45 3.85
N LEU A 77 -9.83 -5.59 3.27
CA LEU A 77 -10.06 -5.01 1.94
C LEU A 77 -9.13 -5.66 0.92
N ARG A 78 -9.63 -5.81 -0.29
CA ARG A 78 -8.88 -6.29 -1.45
C ARG A 78 -9.03 -5.31 -2.60
N HIS A 79 -7.91 -4.87 -3.18
CA HIS A 79 -7.84 -3.92 -4.28
C HIS A 79 -8.72 -2.68 -4.06
N ALA A 80 -8.78 -2.21 -2.83
CA ALA A 80 -9.59 -1.05 -2.47
C ALA A 80 -8.69 0.15 -2.17
N PRO A 81 -9.02 1.34 -2.71
CA PRO A 81 -8.18 2.52 -2.53
C PRO A 81 -8.13 2.96 -1.08
N ILE A 82 -6.92 3.30 -0.63
CA ILE A 82 -6.62 3.90 0.67
C ILE A 82 -6.05 5.30 0.42
N ARG A 83 -6.68 6.31 0.98
CA ARG A 83 -6.18 7.67 0.90
C ARG A 83 -4.94 7.84 1.79
N LEU A 84 -3.85 8.29 1.17
CA LEU A 84 -2.56 8.53 1.80
C LEU A 84 -2.22 10.04 1.76
N GLY A 85 -3.09 10.89 2.34
CA GLY A 85 -2.89 12.33 2.34
C GLY A 85 -3.62 13.06 1.21
N GLU A 86 -3.07 14.20 0.78
CA GLU A 86 -3.74 15.10 -0.17
C GLU A 86 -3.46 14.77 -1.64
N ASP A 87 -2.36 14.07 -1.93
CA ASP A 87 -1.87 13.83 -3.29
C ASP A 87 -1.49 12.37 -3.54
N SER A 88 -1.95 11.46 -2.70
CA SER A 88 -1.71 10.02 -2.87
C SER A 88 -2.92 9.19 -2.44
N GLU A 89 -3.27 8.25 -3.30
CA GLU A 89 -4.28 7.23 -3.10
C GLU A 89 -3.79 5.95 -3.76
N ALA A 90 -3.44 4.95 -2.95
CA ALA A 90 -2.96 3.65 -3.42
C ALA A 90 -4.03 2.58 -3.23
N ALA A 91 -4.07 1.60 -4.11
CA ALA A 91 -4.95 0.43 -4.02
C ALA A 91 -4.13 -0.84 -3.75
N PRO A 92 -3.74 -1.09 -2.48
CA PRO A 92 -2.97 -2.28 -2.15
C PRO A 92 -3.74 -3.56 -2.47
N ASP A 93 -3.02 -4.64 -2.71
CA ASP A 93 -3.64 -5.94 -2.96
C ASP A 93 -4.52 -6.37 -1.80
N LEU A 94 -4.05 -6.18 -0.56
CA LEU A 94 -4.83 -6.41 0.65
C LEU A 94 -4.52 -5.35 1.72
N ALA A 95 -5.53 -5.01 2.50
CA ALA A 95 -5.36 -4.21 3.70
C ALA A 95 -6.19 -4.78 4.86
N VAL A 96 -5.59 -4.78 6.05
CA VAL A 96 -6.26 -5.08 7.31
C VAL A 96 -6.57 -3.75 7.98
N LEU A 97 -7.83 -3.44 8.15
CA LEU A 97 -8.29 -2.20 8.77
C LEU A 97 -8.84 -2.44 10.18
N ARG A 98 -8.65 -1.46 11.04
CA ARG A 98 -9.21 -1.44 12.41
C ARG A 98 -10.73 -1.67 12.38
N ALA A 99 -11.26 -2.38 13.37
CA ALA A 99 -12.68 -2.46 13.59
C ALA A 99 -13.28 -1.09 13.99
N GLY A 100 -14.61 -0.94 13.83
CA GLY A 100 -15.32 0.26 14.31
C GLY A 100 -15.48 1.36 13.27
N ARG A 101 -15.19 1.08 11.99
CA ARG A 101 -15.60 2.01 10.93
C ARG A 101 -17.12 2.05 10.87
N ASP A 102 -17.65 3.26 10.92
CA ASP A 102 -19.09 3.49 10.88
C ASP A 102 -19.69 2.95 9.56
N SER A 103 -20.41 1.85 9.65
CA SER A 103 -21.08 1.26 8.49
C SER A 103 -22.27 2.09 7.99
N ALA A 104 -22.79 2.99 8.80
CA ALA A 104 -23.88 3.88 8.43
C ALA A 104 -23.41 5.07 7.57
N HIS A 105 -22.12 5.45 7.71
CA HIS A 105 -21.49 6.51 6.92
C HIS A 105 -20.14 6.02 6.36
N PRO A 106 -20.17 5.19 5.31
CA PRO A 106 -18.96 4.62 4.74
C PRO A 106 -18.12 5.74 4.11
N ARG A 107 -17.05 6.16 4.81
CA ARG A 107 -16.01 6.99 4.21
C ARG A 107 -14.95 6.13 3.55
N GLN A 108 -14.26 6.69 2.57
CA GLN A 108 -13.08 6.06 2.01
C GLN A 108 -12.06 5.74 3.11
N PRO A 109 -11.41 4.57 3.08
CA PRO A 109 -10.31 4.25 3.98
C PRO A 109 -9.15 5.24 3.86
N SER A 110 -8.54 5.55 5.00
CA SER A 110 -7.30 6.34 5.08
C SER A 110 -6.19 5.53 5.74
N ALA A 111 -4.96 6.05 5.69
CA ALA A 111 -3.81 5.42 6.34
C ALA A 111 -4.05 5.15 7.84
N GLU A 112 -4.76 6.03 8.55
CA GLU A 112 -5.08 5.88 9.99
C GLU A 112 -5.94 4.66 10.30
N ASP A 113 -6.75 4.20 9.32
CA ASP A 113 -7.58 3.01 9.47
C ASP A 113 -6.77 1.72 9.34
N ALA A 114 -5.62 1.77 8.67
CA ALA A 114 -4.85 0.58 8.34
C ALA A 114 -4.05 0.08 9.57
N LEU A 115 -4.09 -1.22 9.78
CA LEU A 115 -3.19 -1.95 10.66
C LEU A 115 -2.03 -2.53 9.86
N LEU A 116 -2.32 -3.02 8.66
CA LEU A 116 -1.40 -3.73 7.79
C LEU A 116 -1.79 -3.48 6.34
N VAL A 117 -0.81 -3.30 5.49
CA VAL A 117 -0.92 -3.34 4.04
C VAL A 117 -0.10 -4.49 3.50
N ILE A 118 -0.61 -5.19 2.48
CA ILE A 118 0.08 -6.28 1.80
C ILE A 118 0.07 -6.02 0.30
N GLU A 119 1.26 -6.06 -0.30
CA GLU A 119 1.47 -6.05 -1.73
C GLU A 119 2.00 -7.42 -2.16
N VAL A 120 1.49 -7.92 -3.27
CA VAL A 120 1.95 -9.17 -3.89
C VAL A 120 2.62 -8.81 -5.20
N SER A 121 3.94 -8.89 -5.23
CA SER A 121 4.76 -8.45 -6.36
C SER A 121 5.12 -9.62 -7.26
N ASP A 122 4.84 -9.48 -8.54
CA ASP A 122 5.26 -10.41 -9.60
C ASP A 122 6.28 -9.72 -10.50
N THR A 123 5.87 -8.65 -11.18
CA THR A 123 6.72 -7.85 -12.08
C THR A 123 6.95 -6.43 -11.56
N THR A 124 6.34 -6.05 -10.45
CA THR A 124 6.33 -4.69 -9.90
C THR A 124 7.25 -4.50 -8.71
N TRP A 125 8.14 -5.47 -8.41
CA TRP A 125 8.99 -5.51 -7.22
C TRP A 125 9.64 -4.17 -6.87
N HIS A 126 10.32 -3.53 -7.82
CA HIS A 126 11.00 -2.26 -7.58
C HIS A 126 10.01 -1.12 -7.29
N TYR A 127 8.87 -1.10 -7.94
CA TYR A 127 7.84 -0.11 -7.69
C TYR A 127 7.23 -0.29 -6.30
N ASP A 128 6.87 -1.50 -5.94
CA ASP A 128 6.26 -1.79 -4.64
C ASP A 128 7.26 -1.53 -3.51
N ARG A 129 8.51 -2.02 -3.64
CA ARG A 129 9.54 -1.88 -2.62
C ARG A 129 10.08 -0.46 -2.46
N ASP A 130 10.39 0.20 -3.57
CA ASP A 130 11.15 1.45 -3.56
C ASP A 130 10.24 2.70 -3.60
N THR A 131 8.96 2.53 -3.98
CA THR A 131 7.97 3.62 -4.03
C THR A 131 6.86 3.43 -3.01
N LYS A 132 6.12 2.29 -3.04
CA LYS A 132 4.93 2.09 -2.21
C LYS A 132 5.27 1.83 -0.75
N VAL A 133 6.24 0.97 -0.43
CA VAL A 133 6.64 0.70 0.96
C VAL A 133 7.08 1.98 1.70
N PRO A 134 7.98 2.83 1.15
CA PRO A 134 8.30 4.11 1.78
C PRO A 134 7.11 5.06 1.87
N LEU A 135 6.22 5.06 0.87
CA LEU A 135 5.00 5.88 0.90
C LEU A 135 4.12 5.49 2.09
N TYR A 136 3.87 4.20 2.30
CA TYR A 136 3.10 3.70 3.42
C TYR A 136 3.71 4.10 4.77
N GLY A 137 5.04 4.02 4.90
CA GLY A 137 5.76 4.47 6.10
C GLY A 137 5.58 5.96 6.36
N ARG A 138 5.71 6.81 5.35
CA ARG A 138 5.48 8.27 5.47
C ARG A 138 4.08 8.64 5.93
N HIS A 139 3.09 7.82 5.60
CA HIS A 139 1.69 8.04 5.97
C HIS A 139 1.26 7.26 7.22
N GLY A 140 2.20 6.66 7.95
CA GLY A 140 1.94 6.11 9.28
C GLY A 140 1.31 4.72 9.29
N ILE A 141 1.35 3.95 8.20
CA ILE A 141 0.89 2.56 8.17
C ILE A 141 1.84 1.72 9.02
N PRO A 142 1.35 1.00 10.07
CA PRO A 142 2.23 0.38 11.07
C PRO A 142 3.12 -0.72 10.53
N GLU A 143 2.63 -1.52 9.58
CA GLU A 143 3.32 -2.68 9.02
C GLU A 143 2.97 -2.87 7.55
N VAL A 144 3.96 -3.30 6.74
CA VAL A 144 3.77 -3.69 5.35
C VAL A 144 4.37 -5.08 5.14
N TRP A 145 3.64 -5.94 4.45
CA TRP A 145 4.17 -7.19 3.91
C TRP A 145 4.29 -7.06 2.40
N LEU A 146 5.48 -7.33 1.88
CA LEU A 146 5.73 -7.39 0.45
C LEU A 146 6.05 -8.84 0.08
N VAL A 147 5.15 -9.46 -0.67
CA VAL A 147 5.23 -10.86 -1.09
C VAL A 147 5.83 -10.90 -2.49
N ASP A 148 7.07 -11.36 -2.60
CA ASP A 148 7.75 -11.53 -3.88
C ASP A 148 7.48 -12.92 -4.44
N LEU A 149 6.73 -12.98 -5.53
CA LEU A 149 6.40 -14.23 -6.22
C LEU A 149 7.60 -14.79 -7.02
N THR A 150 8.51 -13.93 -7.44
CA THR A 150 9.67 -14.33 -8.23
C THR A 150 10.70 -15.07 -7.39
N SER A 151 10.99 -14.57 -6.19
CA SER A 151 11.93 -15.19 -5.25
C SER A 151 11.25 -16.13 -4.26
N ALA A 152 9.91 -16.21 -4.25
CA ALA A 152 9.10 -16.93 -3.26
C ALA A 152 9.42 -16.51 -1.82
N THR A 153 9.55 -15.21 -1.57
CA THR A 153 9.87 -14.64 -0.26
C THR A 153 8.77 -13.70 0.24
N ILE A 154 8.72 -13.51 1.56
CA ILE A 154 7.94 -12.43 2.17
C ILE A 154 8.90 -11.51 2.90
N HIS A 155 8.80 -10.21 2.60
CA HIS A 155 9.46 -9.13 3.31
C HIS A 155 8.46 -8.49 4.27
N PHE A 156 8.81 -8.45 5.55
CA PHE A 156 8.02 -7.81 6.58
C PHE A 156 8.71 -6.49 6.96
N PHE A 157 8.04 -5.38 6.75
CA PHE A 157 8.49 -4.05 7.14
C PHE A 157 7.76 -3.65 8.42
N ARG A 158 8.48 -3.50 9.52
CA ARG A 158 7.97 -3.31 10.88
C ARG A 158 8.68 -2.19 11.63
N GLY A 159 8.18 -1.90 12.85
CA GLY A 159 8.83 -0.93 13.71
C GLY A 159 8.82 0.46 13.12
N LEU A 160 7.65 0.97 12.72
CA LEU A 160 7.51 2.30 12.14
C LEU A 160 8.13 3.36 13.07
N ALA A 161 9.19 4.01 12.61
CA ALA A 161 9.95 5.05 13.32
C ALA A 161 9.91 6.34 12.49
N GLY A 162 9.03 7.26 12.88
CA GLY A 162 8.74 8.44 12.07
C GLY A 162 8.13 8.07 10.73
N ALA A 163 8.85 8.24 9.63
CA ALA A 163 8.37 8.04 8.27
C ALA A 163 8.94 6.78 7.59
N HIS A 164 9.62 5.90 8.32
CA HIS A 164 10.25 4.69 7.75
C HIS A 164 10.14 3.50 8.71
N TYR A 165 10.29 2.30 8.17
CA TYR A 165 10.33 1.08 8.95
C TYR A 165 11.75 0.81 9.43
N ALA A 166 11.92 0.61 10.74
CA ALA A 166 13.23 0.36 11.36
C ALA A 166 13.69 -1.10 11.14
N GLU A 167 12.76 -2.01 10.86
CA GLU A 167 13.03 -3.42 10.72
C GLU A 167 12.51 -3.94 9.38
N GLU A 168 13.38 -4.65 8.65
CA GLU A 168 13.03 -5.48 7.50
C GLU A 168 13.46 -6.91 7.80
N SER A 169 12.55 -7.86 7.74
CA SER A 169 12.87 -9.29 7.83
C SER A 169 12.32 -10.04 6.63
N VAL A 170 13.11 -10.99 6.13
CA VAL A 170 12.80 -11.74 4.91
C VAL A 170 12.74 -13.23 5.21
N THR A 171 11.79 -13.94 4.63
CA THR A 171 11.69 -15.40 4.77
C THR A 171 11.24 -16.08 3.48
N GLU A 172 11.88 -17.19 3.14
CA GLU A 172 11.47 -18.12 2.09
C GLU A 172 10.50 -19.19 2.60
N HIS A 173 10.51 -19.42 3.93
CA HIS A 173 9.68 -20.41 4.61
C HIS A 173 8.78 -19.74 5.64
N PRO A 174 7.74 -19.01 5.18
CA PRO A 174 6.86 -18.31 6.10
C PRO A 174 6.07 -19.32 6.95
N GLY A 175 6.05 -19.07 8.25
CA GLY A 175 5.27 -19.81 9.23
C GLY A 175 4.13 -18.94 9.79
N VAL A 176 3.87 -19.12 11.09
CA VAL A 176 2.87 -18.31 11.79
C VAL A 176 3.41 -16.94 12.12
N THR A 177 2.66 -15.89 11.80
CA THR A 177 2.93 -14.51 12.20
C THR A 177 1.70 -13.89 12.87
N PHE A 178 1.87 -12.78 13.57
CA PHE A 178 0.77 -12.09 14.25
C PHE A 178 0.47 -10.76 13.57
N LEU A 179 -0.80 -10.37 13.58
CA LEU A 179 -1.22 -9.11 12.99
C LEU A 179 -0.93 -7.93 13.94
N PRO A 180 -0.43 -6.80 13.41
CA PRO A 180 -0.19 -5.61 14.22
C PRO A 180 -1.48 -5.10 14.84
N GLY A 181 -1.43 -4.75 16.14
CA GLY A 181 -2.60 -4.29 16.90
C GLY A 181 -3.66 -5.36 17.23
N LEU A 182 -3.44 -6.62 16.81
CA LEU A 182 -4.29 -7.78 17.09
C LEU A 182 -3.40 -8.94 17.55
N THR A 183 -2.84 -8.85 18.76
CA THR A 183 -1.77 -9.74 19.27
C THR A 183 -2.14 -11.22 19.38
N ASP A 184 -3.42 -11.54 19.37
CA ASP A 184 -3.98 -12.90 19.38
C ASP A 184 -4.44 -13.37 17.97
N ALA A 185 -4.31 -12.53 16.95
CA ALA A 185 -4.64 -12.88 15.57
C ALA A 185 -3.41 -13.47 14.86
N ALA A 186 -3.25 -14.77 14.98
CA ALA A 186 -2.21 -15.53 14.30
C ALA A 186 -2.62 -15.86 12.85
N VAL A 187 -1.74 -15.56 11.89
CA VAL A 187 -1.89 -15.92 10.49
C VAL A 187 -0.86 -16.98 10.14
N ASP A 188 -1.32 -18.16 9.74
CA ASP A 188 -0.44 -19.20 9.23
C ASP A 188 -0.15 -18.95 7.75
N LEU A 189 1.09 -18.66 7.42
CA LEU A 189 1.56 -18.41 6.07
C LEU A 189 2.27 -19.63 5.45
N ALA A 190 2.32 -20.77 6.16
CA ALA A 190 2.96 -21.99 5.64
C ALA A 190 2.31 -22.46 4.32
N GLY A 191 3.13 -22.84 3.33
CA GLY A 191 2.66 -23.25 2.01
C GLY A 191 1.94 -22.14 1.21
N LEU A 192 2.24 -20.89 1.47
CA LEU A 192 1.74 -19.78 0.65
C LEU A 192 2.25 -19.91 -0.79
N PHE A 193 3.52 -20.26 -0.96
CA PHE A 193 4.16 -20.51 -2.24
C PHE A 193 4.00 -21.98 -2.62
N PRO A 194 3.34 -22.32 -3.74
CA PRO A 194 3.22 -23.70 -4.19
C PRO A 194 4.58 -24.22 -4.70
N GLY A 195 5.11 -25.24 -4.07
CA GLY A 195 6.31 -25.95 -4.55
C GLY A 195 7.65 -25.45 -3.98
N ALA A 196 7.62 -24.65 -2.91
CA ALA A 196 8.81 -24.37 -2.10
C ALA A 196 9.04 -25.46 -1.06
#